data_381165c13a2fbe4ee794f2f809db15b7
#
_entry.id   381165c13a2fbe4ee794f2f809db15b7
#
_cell.length_a   1.000
_cell.length_b   1.000
_cell.length_c   1.000
_cell.angle_alpha   90.00
_cell.angle_beta   90.00
_cell.angle_gamma   90.00
#
_symmetry.space_group_name_H-M   'P 1'
#
loop_
_entity.id
_entity.type
_entity.pdbx_description
1 polymer ?
#
loop_
_entity_poly.entity_id
_entity_poly.type
_entity_poly.pdbx_seq_one_letter_code
_entity_poly.pdbx_strand_id
1 'polypeptide(L)'
;MSELRCDALNHAELCNVSASFGAGTHVVLGSERDGTSRLIELASGRLAPARGRVLLDGVAPWSNPSTRRRIASLCADESLLPARDVTGAVHLALRARDDDRSPLSVLDDAGLARFASQRVAALTAREARAITLSIALSHREPALLALHEPLNLVGLLQEDFVLQSLERRSAAGAIVLCTASRLEDAARLGGTANALERGLWVDSAQARPPLGTVTLRVHTPEPRRLAARLSEAPDIAGVEWAGGPELLIHGSDLDRLAHSVVANARAEAIRITALKQNPPPLEALAAARAGLAQAYYEQARRAFHDPRQA
;
A
#
# COMPACT_ATOMS: atom_id res chain seq x y z
N MET A 1 5.51 -10.04 17.31
CA MET A 1 5.32 -9.47 15.96
C MET A 1 4.29 -8.37 16.11
N SER A 2 4.57 -7.17 15.59
CA SER A 2 3.62 -6.05 15.68
C SER A 2 2.42 -6.27 14.75
N GLU A 3 1.24 -5.83 15.21
CA GLU A 3 -0.02 -5.89 14.46
C GLU A 3 -0.74 -4.55 14.57
N LEU A 4 -1.16 -3.99 13.43
CA LEU A 4 -2.10 -2.88 13.35
C LEU A 4 -3.47 -3.42 12.95
N ARG A 5 -4.48 -3.22 13.80
CA ARG A 5 -5.84 -3.68 13.54
C ARG A 5 -6.83 -2.53 13.51
N CYS A 6 -7.63 -2.52 12.48
CA CYS A 6 -8.76 -1.62 12.28
C CYS A 6 -10.04 -2.45 12.41
N ASP A 7 -10.92 -2.10 13.36
CA ASP A 7 -12.18 -2.80 13.60
C ASP A 7 -13.35 -1.85 13.32
N ALA A 8 -14.11 -2.12 12.27
CA ALA A 8 -15.34 -1.40 11.91
C ALA A 8 -15.20 0.14 11.93
N LEU A 9 -14.09 0.64 11.37
CA LEU A 9 -13.78 2.07 11.37
C LEU A 9 -14.79 2.87 10.57
N ASN A 10 -15.36 3.89 11.24
CA ASN A 10 -16.14 4.93 10.60
C ASN A 10 -15.58 6.27 11.02
N HIS A 11 -15.20 7.09 10.07
CA HIS A 11 -14.75 8.47 10.31
C HIS A 11 -14.70 9.23 8.99
N ALA A 12 -15.44 10.34 8.90
CA ALA A 12 -15.54 11.14 7.68
C ALA A 12 -15.80 10.24 6.44
N GLU A 13 -14.83 10.15 5.54
CA GLU A 13 -14.94 9.38 4.30
C GLU A 13 -14.95 7.86 4.51
N LEU A 14 -14.48 7.33 5.66
CA LEU A 14 -14.36 5.88 5.90
C LEU A 14 -15.67 5.27 6.39
N CYS A 15 -16.07 4.16 5.76
CA CYS A 15 -17.31 3.45 6.03
C CYS A 15 -17.05 1.98 6.41
N ASN A 16 -17.14 1.66 7.70
CA ASN A 16 -17.05 0.31 8.23
C ASN A 16 -15.79 -0.47 7.79
N VAL A 17 -14.63 0.21 7.77
CA VAL A 17 -13.37 -0.39 7.35
C VAL A 17 -12.86 -1.34 8.43
N SER A 18 -12.64 -2.60 8.05
CA SER A 18 -12.03 -3.62 8.91
C SER A 18 -10.84 -4.22 8.17
N ALA A 19 -9.65 -4.14 8.77
CA ALA A 19 -8.41 -4.63 8.19
C ALA A 19 -7.38 -4.95 9.28
N SER A 20 -6.47 -5.87 8.99
CA SER A 20 -5.33 -6.19 9.85
C SER A 20 -4.04 -6.18 9.03
N PHE A 21 -3.00 -5.57 9.59
CA PHE A 21 -1.70 -5.41 8.98
C PHE A 21 -0.63 -5.96 9.92
N GLY A 22 0.05 -7.01 9.50
CA GLY A 22 1.23 -7.55 10.18
C GLY A 22 2.52 -6.86 9.74
N ALA A 23 3.66 -7.37 10.23
CA ALA A 23 4.97 -6.93 9.75
C ALA A 23 5.10 -7.08 8.23
N GLY A 24 5.68 -6.08 7.58
CA GLY A 24 5.80 -6.04 6.13
C GLY A 24 5.29 -4.74 5.52
N THR A 25 5.33 -4.66 4.19
CA THR A 25 4.83 -3.51 3.43
C THR A 25 3.39 -3.75 2.98
N HIS A 26 2.53 -2.78 3.24
CA HIS A 26 1.12 -2.77 2.87
C HIS A 26 0.81 -1.47 2.14
N VAL A 27 0.23 -1.57 0.97
CA VAL A 27 -0.15 -0.42 0.15
C VAL A 27 -1.66 -0.34 0.03
N VAL A 28 -2.22 0.83 0.26
CA VAL A 28 -3.63 1.11 0.08
C VAL A 28 -3.81 2.04 -1.12
N LEU A 29 -4.33 1.48 -2.21
CA LEU A 29 -4.63 2.22 -3.44
C LEU A 29 -5.92 3.03 -3.25
N GLY A 30 -5.87 4.32 -3.54
CA GLY A 30 -6.99 5.22 -3.45
C GLY A 30 -6.56 6.68 -3.42
N SER A 31 -7.50 7.58 -3.66
CA SER A 31 -7.31 9.03 -3.54
C SER A 31 -7.68 9.53 -2.13
N GLU A 32 -7.40 10.80 -1.83
CA GLU A 32 -7.85 11.44 -0.60
C GLU A 32 -9.38 11.36 -0.43
N ARG A 33 -10.13 11.49 -1.54
CA ARG A 33 -11.61 11.40 -1.54
C ARG A 33 -12.12 10.01 -1.17
N ASP A 34 -11.28 9.00 -1.29
CA ASP A 34 -11.59 7.64 -0.90
C ASP A 34 -11.31 7.37 0.58
N GLY A 35 -10.71 8.34 1.29
CA GLY A 35 -10.41 8.25 2.73
C GLY A 35 -9.01 7.74 3.04
N THR A 36 -8.09 7.68 2.05
CA THR A 36 -6.72 7.19 2.28
C THR A 36 -5.93 8.06 3.24
N SER A 37 -6.03 9.39 3.16
CA SER A 37 -5.40 10.30 4.12
C SER A 37 -5.96 10.08 5.53
N ARG A 38 -7.27 9.90 5.64
CA ARG A 38 -7.95 9.67 6.91
C ARG A 38 -7.52 8.35 7.57
N LEU A 39 -7.32 7.31 6.76
CA LEU A 39 -6.79 6.04 7.26
C LEU A 39 -5.40 6.23 7.89
N ILE A 40 -4.50 6.98 7.27
CA ILE A 40 -3.16 7.26 7.80
C ILE A 40 -3.22 8.07 9.11
N GLU A 41 -4.11 9.07 9.19
CA GLU A 41 -4.27 9.89 10.40
C GLU A 41 -4.81 9.06 11.59
N LEU A 42 -5.75 8.16 11.34
CA LEU A 42 -6.28 7.24 12.34
C LEU A 42 -5.22 6.20 12.76
N ALA A 43 -4.51 5.61 11.79
CA ALA A 43 -3.47 4.63 12.05
C ALA A 43 -2.29 5.23 12.85
N SER A 44 -1.92 6.48 12.57
CA SER A 44 -0.88 7.20 13.32
C SER A 44 -1.31 7.67 14.70
N GLY A 45 -2.61 7.59 15.03
CA GLY A 45 -3.15 8.11 16.29
C GLY A 45 -3.23 9.64 16.34
N ARG A 46 -3.19 10.30 15.20
CA ARG A 46 -3.41 11.76 15.09
C ARG A 46 -4.88 12.11 15.27
N LEU A 47 -5.76 11.21 14.84
CA LEU A 47 -7.20 11.31 15.03
C LEU A 47 -7.75 10.14 15.83
N ALA A 48 -8.84 10.40 16.56
CA ALA A 48 -9.68 9.36 17.14
C ALA A 48 -10.73 8.91 16.12
N PRO A 49 -11.03 7.60 16.00
CA PRO A 49 -12.12 7.16 15.15
C PRO A 49 -13.48 7.65 15.71
N ALA A 50 -14.42 8.03 14.84
CA ALA A 50 -15.77 8.40 15.26
C ALA A 50 -16.54 7.15 15.76
N ARG A 51 -16.33 6.00 15.11
CA ARG A 51 -16.80 4.68 15.57
C ARG A 51 -15.75 3.62 15.18
N GLY A 52 -15.79 2.50 15.87
CA GLY A 52 -14.82 1.42 15.71
C GLY A 52 -13.53 1.67 16.48
N ARG A 53 -12.46 0.97 16.12
CA ARG A 53 -11.17 1.04 16.84
C ARG A 53 -10.00 0.90 15.88
N VAL A 54 -8.91 1.60 16.21
CA VAL A 54 -7.57 1.34 15.67
C VAL A 54 -6.69 0.91 16.82
N LEU A 55 -6.02 -0.21 16.68
CA LEU A 55 -5.17 -0.79 17.72
C LEU A 55 -3.80 -1.16 17.11
N LEU A 56 -2.73 -0.68 17.71
CA LEU A 56 -1.37 -1.15 17.45
C LEU A 56 -0.95 -2.01 18.65
N ASP A 57 -0.69 -3.28 18.40
CA ASP A 57 -0.39 -4.27 19.45
C ASP A 57 -1.46 -4.29 20.56
N GLY A 58 -2.73 -4.16 20.19
CA GLY A 58 -3.86 -4.14 21.11
C GLY A 58 -4.13 -2.80 21.81
N VAL A 59 -3.31 -1.76 21.59
CA VAL A 59 -3.41 -0.45 22.25
C VAL A 59 -3.79 0.64 21.24
N ALA A 60 -4.76 1.49 21.62
CA ALA A 60 -5.23 2.59 20.76
C ALA A 60 -4.20 3.73 20.69
N PRO A 61 -3.61 4.03 19.50
CA PRO A 61 -2.56 5.05 19.40
C PRO A 61 -3.02 6.45 19.77
N TRP A 62 -4.26 6.83 19.45
CA TRP A 62 -4.76 8.19 19.65
C TRP A 62 -4.80 8.57 21.14
N SER A 63 -5.07 7.63 22.05
CA SER A 63 -5.15 7.87 23.49
C SER A 63 -3.89 7.50 24.26
N ASN A 64 -2.89 6.87 23.61
CA ASN A 64 -1.69 6.39 24.29
C ASN A 64 -0.40 7.03 23.72
N PRO A 65 0.22 7.97 24.44
CA PRO A 65 1.45 8.62 24.00
C PRO A 65 2.63 7.66 23.81
N SER A 66 2.76 6.62 24.62
CA SER A 66 3.85 5.64 24.49
C SER A 66 3.72 4.84 23.20
N THR A 67 2.50 4.47 22.82
CA THR A 67 2.23 3.82 21.53
C THR A 67 2.53 4.75 20.37
N ARG A 68 2.15 6.05 20.45
CA ARG A 68 2.45 7.04 19.41
C ARG A 68 3.95 7.25 19.18
N ARG A 69 4.78 7.17 20.22
CA ARG A 69 6.25 7.27 20.06
C ARG A 69 6.85 6.15 19.19
N ARG A 70 6.17 5.02 19.10
CA ARG A 70 6.55 3.87 18.25
C ARG A 70 6.06 4.00 16.80
N ILE A 71 5.39 5.10 16.47
CA ILE A 71 4.82 5.35 15.15
C ILE A 71 5.59 6.49 14.47
N ALA A 72 6.04 6.24 13.26
CA ALA A 72 6.49 7.28 12.35
C ALA A 72 5.39 7.53 11.32
N SER A 73 5.05 8.78 11.06
CA SER A 73 3.98 9.11 10.12
C SER A 73 4.34 10.24 9.18
N LEU A 74 3.68 10.24 8.03
CA LEU A 74 3.54 11.36 7.11
C LEU A 74 2.07 11.46 6.72
N CYS A 75 1.34 12.43 7.27
CA CYS A 75 -0.04 12.69 6.92
C CYS A 75 -0.15 13.65 5.71
N ALA A 76 -1.35 13.76 5.11
CA ALA A 76 -1.55 14.57 3.91
C ALA A 76 -1.22 16.06 4.13
N ASP A 77 -1.68 16.61 5.25
CA ASP A 77 -1.55 18.01 5.65
C ASP A 77 -0.47 18.23 6.73
N GLU A 78 0.43 17.28 6.93
CA GLU A 78 1.44 17.38 7.95
C GLU A 78 2.46 18.49 7.63
N SER A 79 2.67 19.36 8.60
CA SER A 79 3.64 20.45 8.56
C SER A 79 4.80 20.19 9.50
N LEU A 80 5.95 20.81 9.21
CA LEU A 80 7.09 20.80 10.11
C LEU A 80 6.74 21.44 11.46
N LEU A 81 7.35 20.95 12.51
CA LEU A 81 7.26 21.59 13.83
C LEU A 81 7.71 23.03 13.77
N PRO A 82 7.05 23.92 14.54
CA PRO A 82 7.37 25.35 14.53
C PRO A 82 8.79 25.58 15.07
N ALA A 83 9.68 26.01 14.17
CA ALA A 83 11.07 26.35 14.47
C ALA A 83 11.52 27.49 13.56
N ARG A 84 12.65 28.14 13.90
CA ARG A 84 13.24 29.20 13.09
C ARG A 84 13.69 28.69 11.74
N ASP A 85 14.38 27.55 11.75
CA ASP A 85 14.99 26.92 10.58
C ASP A 85 14.74 25.41 10.57
N VAL A 86 15.09 24.78 9.46
CA VAL A 86 14.90 23.35 9.24
C VAL A 86 15.66 22.52 10.26
N THR A 87 16.92 22.90 10.57
CA THR A 87 17.71 22.18 11.59
C THR A 87 17.01 22.16 12.93
N GLY A 88 16.43 23.29 13.35
CA GLY A 88 15.64 23.39 14.57
C GLY A 88 14.38 22.51 14.54
N ALA A 89 13.66 22.48 13.42
CA ALA A 89 12.47 21.64 13.27
C ALA A 89 12.81 20.14 13.36
N VAL A 90 13.87 19.71 12.67
CA VAL A 90 14.36 18.32 12.73
C VAL A 90 14.84 17.98 14.15
N HIS A 91 15.58 18.89 14.81
CA HIS A 91 16.02 18.71 16.19
C HIS A 91 14.84 18.47 17.15
N LEU A 92 13.79 19.30 17.06
CA LEU A 92 12.58 19.13 17.87
C LEU A 92 11.93 17.77 17.64
N ALA A 93 11.84 17.33 16.37
CA ALA A 93 11.26 16.03 16.03
C ALA A 93 12.08 14.86 16.58
N LEU A 94 13.41 14.94 16.52
CA LEU A 94 14.30 13.93 17.09
C LEU A 94 14.19 13.89 18.62
N ARG A 95 14.21 15.04 19.28
CA ARG A 95 14.06 15.14 20.73
C ARG A 95 12.73 14.58 21.23
N ALA A 96 11.65 14.78 20.48
CA ALA A 96 10.33 14.22 20.83
C ALA A 96 10.31 12.67 20.83
N ARG A 97 11.33 12.04 20.24
CA ARG A 97 11.49 10.57 20.16
C ARG A 97 12.68 10.07 20.98
N ASP A 98 13.30 10.92 21.80
CA ASP A 98 14.53 10.62 22.55
C ASP A 98 15.69 10.17 21.62
N ASP A 99 15.75 10.72 20.39
CA ASP A 99 16.79 10.46 19.41
C ASP A 99 17.87 11.57 19.48
N ASP A 100 19.10 11.17 19.72
CA ASP A 100 20.26 12.06 19.94
C ASP A 100 21.07 12.34 18.67
N ARG A 101 20.64 11.83 17.52
CA ARG A 101 21.34 12.08 16.25
C ARG A 101 21.37 13.56 15.89
N SER A 102 22.41 13.92 15.13
CA SER A 102 22.50 15.25 14.54
C SER A 102 21.37 15.48 13.53
N PRO A 103 20.63 16.60 13.60
CA PRO A 103 19.67 16.98 12.57
C PRO A 103 20.29 17.03 11.17
N LEU A 104 21.53 17.47 11.06
CA LEU A 104 22.24 17.56 9.79
C LEU A 104 22.49 16.17 9.19
N SER A 105 22.83 15.17 10.02
CA SER A 105 22.97 13.78 9.55
C SER A 105 21.68 13.24 8.93
N VAL A 106 20.52 13.50 9.56
CA VAL A 106 19.21 13.07 9.04
C VAL A 106 18.88 13.72 7.69
N LEU A 107 19.23 15.01 7.55
CA LEU A 107 19.03 15.74 6.30
C LEU A 107 20.01 15.28 5.21
N ASP A 108 21.25 14.99 5.58
CA ASP A 108 22.29 14.53 4.64
C ASP A 108 21.98 13.14 4.10
N ASP A 109 21.57 12.20 4.96
CA ASP A 109 21.12 10.87 4.57
C ASP A 109 19.99 10.90 3.50
N ALA A 110 19.15 11.93 3.58
CA ALA A 110 18.04 12.15 2.65
C ALA A 110 18.40 13.04 1.44
N GLY A 111 19.65 13.55 1.34
CA GLY A 111 20.06 14.51 0.31
C GLY A 111 19.44 15.90 0.47
N LEU A 112 18.98 16.26 1.67
CA LEU A 112 18.29 17.51 1.99
C LEU A 112 19.15 18.50 2.79
N ALA A 113 20.46 18.25 2.97
CA ALA A 113 21.36 19.10 3.76
C ALA A 113 21.37 20.58 3.31
N ARG A 114 21.11 20.84 2.02
CA ARG A 114 21.00 22.20 1.46
C ARG A 114 19.89 23.05 2.10
N PHE A 115 18.90 22.44 2.72
CA PHE A 115 17.79 23.13 3.38
C PHE A 115 18.06 23.43 4.85
N ALA A 116 19.14 22.90 5.45
CA ALA A 116 19.38 22.90 6.89
C ALA A 116 19.25 24.30 7.54
N SER A 117 19.82 25.34 6.92
CA SER A 117 19.78 26.72 7.42
C SER A 117 18.58 27.54 6.92
N GLN A 118 17.72 26.95 6.08
CA GLN A 118 16.59 27.67 5.53
C GLN A 118 15.51 27.87 6.60
N ARG A 119 14.86 29.04 6.59
CA ARG A 119 13.73 29.30 7.48
C ARG A 119 12.55 28.41 7.13
N VAL A 120 11.91 27.79 8.14
CA VAL A 120 10.74 26.93 7.92
C VAL A 120 9.64 27.66 7.16
N ALA A 121 9.40 28.94 7.48
CA ALA A 121 8.40 29.76 6.82
C ALA A 121 8.72 30.12 5.35
N ALA A 122 9.92 29.87 4.87
CA ALA A 122 10.35 30.12 3.50
C ALA A 122 10.30 28.87 2.61
N LEU A 123 9.99 27.71 3.19
CA LEU A 123 9.85 26.46 2.46
C LEU A 123 8.57 26.44 1.66
N THR A 124 8.62 25.88 0.46
CA THR A 124 7.41 25.45 -0.25
C THR A 124 6.77 24.26 0.48
N ALA A 125 5.47 24.07 0.30
CA ALA A 125 4.77 22.92 0.88
C ALA A 125 5.42 21.58 0.51
N ARG A 126 5.94 21.48 -0.72
CA ARG A 126 6.63 20.28 -1.21
C ARG A 126 7.97 20.03 -0.49
N GLU A 127 8.76 21.08 -0.27
CA GLU A 127 10.02 21.00 0.48
C GLU A 127 9.77 20.64 1.95
N ALA A 128 8.81 21.30 2.60
CA ALA A 128 8.42 20.99 3.96
C ALA A 128 7.99 19.50 4.10
N ARG A 129 7.20 19.03 3.15
CA ARG A 129 6.75 17.62 3.13
C ARG A 129 7.90 16.63 2.91
N ALA A 130 8.88 16.94 2.02
CA ALA A 130 10.06 16.11 1.82
C ALA A 130 10.91 16.00 3.10
N ILE A 131 11.08 17.11 3.83
CA ILE A 131 11.78 17.13 5.11
C ILE A 131 11.01 16.32 6.17
N THR A 132 9.67 16.46 6.24
CA THR A 132 8.83 15.68 7.15
C THR A 132 8.94 14.18 6.86
N LEU A 133 8.94 13.78 5.58
CA LEU A 133 9.14 12.38 5.19
C LEU A 133 10.54 11.88 5.62
N SER A 134 11.59 12.67 5.44
CA SER A 134 12.95 12.29 5.87
C SER A 134 13.02 12.07 7.39
N ILE A 135 12.32 12.91 8.17
CA ILE A 135 12.19 12.75 9.61
C ILE A 135 11.45 11.45 9.96
N ALA A 136 10.34 11.14 9.25
CA ALA A 136 9.60 9.91 9.48
C ALA A 136 10.46 8.66 9.16
N LEU A 137 11.15 8.66 8.01
CA LEU A 137 12.03 7.58 7.58
C LEU A 137 13.28 7.43 8.47
N SER A 138 13.68 8.47 9.17
CA SER A 138 14.82 8.43 10.09
C SER A 138 14.52 7.72 11.40
N HIS A 139 13.26 7.44 11.75
CA HIS A 139 12.92 6.72 12.98
C HIS A 139 13.63 5.36 13.04
N ARG A 140 14.37 5.08 14.13
CA ARG A 140 15.26 3.92 14.21
C ARG A 140 14.49 2.59 14.22
N GLU A 141 13.50 2.46 15.10
CA GLU A 141 12.77 1.22 15.34
C GLU A 141 11.26 1.49 15.47
N PRO A 142 10.61 1.94 14.41
CA PRO A 142 9.17 2.15 14.46
C PRO A 142 8.46 0.79 14.46
N ALA A 143 7.41 0.65 15.27
CA ALA A 143 6.50 -0.48 15.11
C ALA A 143 5.60 -0.30 13.88
N LEU A 144 5.30 0.97 13.55
CA LEU A 144 4.49 1.35 12.39
C LEU A 144 5.09 2.57 11.68
N LEU A 145 5.26 2.46 10.35
CA LEU A 145 5.39 3.61 9.45
C LEU A 145 4.04 3.78 8.73
N ALA A 146 3.36 4.91 8.96
CA ALA A 146 2.09 5.25 8.32
C ALA A 146 2.30 6.46 7.40
N LEU A 147 2.38 6.23 6.08
CA LEU A 147 2.84 7.22 5.11
C LEU A 147 1.81 7.48 4.02
N HIS A 148 1.34 8.71 3.93
CA HIS A 148 0.45 9.16 2.86
C HIS A 148 1.26 9.54 1.63
N GLU A 149 1.08 8.79 0.53
CA GLU A 149 1.70 9.04 -0.79
C GLU A 149 3.21 9.38 -0.73
N PRO A 150 4.06 8.51 -0.18
CA PRO A 150 5.48 8.83 0.03
C PRO A 150 6.25 9.06 -1.28
N LEU A 151 5.81 8.50 -2.42
CA LEU A 151 6.47 8.65 -3.71
C LEU A 151 6.09 9.94 -4.46
N ASN A 152 5.07 10.68 -4.03
CA ASN A 152 4.72 11.98 -4.63
C ASN A 152 5.82 13.05 -4.45
N LEU A 153 6.89 12.74 -3.71
CA LEU A 153 8.02 13.63 -3.43
C LEU A 153 9.27 13.33 -4.26
N VAL A 154 9.17 12.41 -5.20
CA VAL A 154 10.24 12.09 -6.16
C VAL A 154 10.70 13.37 -6.87
N GLY A 155 12.02 13.59 -6.88
CA GLY A 155 12.66 14.81 -7.39
C GLY A 155 13.11 15.81 -6.32
N LEU A 156 12.60 15.72 -5.07
CA LEU A 156 13.21 16.38 -3.90
C LEU A 156 13.98 15.38 -3.05
N LEU A 157 13.44 14.19 -2.83
CA LEU A 157 14.10 13.03 -2.27
C LEU A 157 14.50 12.09 -3.40
N GLN A 158 15.63 11.40 -3.23
CA GLN A 158 15.96 10.28 -4.10
C GLN A 158 14.97 9.14 -3.84
N GLU A 159 14.36 8.64 -4.89
CA GLU A 159 13.38 7.56 -4.78
C GLU A 159 13.97 6.31 -4.14
N ASP A 160 15.19 5.95 -4.56
CA ASP A 160 15.91 4.80 -4.00
C ASP A 160 16.09 4.93 -2.50
N PHE A 161 16.36 6.14 -1.98
CA PHE A 161 16.43 6.39 -0.54
C PHE A 161 15.10 6.06 0.17
N VAL A 162 13.97 6.47 -0.42
CA VAL A 162 12.64 6.19 0.14
C VAL A 162 12.39 4.69 0.12
N LEU A 163 12.51 4.04 -1.04
CA LEU A 163 12.23 2.61 -1.20
C LEU A 163 13.12 1.73 -0.32
N GLN A 164 14.42 1.96 -0.31
CA GLN A 164 15.38 1.23 0.56
C GLN A 164 15.09 1.46 2.05
N SER A 165 14.63 2.67 2.43
CA SER A 165 14.27 2.94 3.82
C SER A 165 13.02 2.16 4.23
N LEU A 166 12.01 2.05 3.37
CA LEU A 166 10.81 1.24 3.61
C LEU A 166 11.16 -0.24 3.71
N GLU A 167 11.96 -0.74 2.77
CA GLU A 167 12.39 -2.14 2.74
C GLU A 167 13.17 -2.52 4.01
N ARG A 168 14.14 -1.71 4.41
CA ARG A 168 14.91 -1.94 5.66
C ARG A 168 14.00 -2.02 6.89
N ARG A 169 12.98 -1.14 7.00
CA ARG A 169 12.04 -1.15 8.14
C ARG A 169 11.12 -2.36 8.10
N SER A 170 10.61 -2.69 6.93
CA SER A 170 9.80 -3.89 6.71
C SER A 170 10.58 -5.18 7.06
N ALA A 171 11.82 -5.30 6.59
CA ALA A 171 12.70 -6.42 6.91
C ALA A 171 13.07 -6.50 8.41
N ALA A 172 13.13 -5.35 9.11
CA ALA A 172 13.32 -5.29 10.55
C ALA A 172 12.05 -5.63 11.37
N GLY A 173 10.94 -5.98 10.71
CA GLY A 173 9.70 -6.39 11.35
C GLY A 173 8.71 -5.26 11.65
N ALA A 174 8.94 -4.05 11.14
CA ALA A 174 7.97 -2.97 11.22
C ALA A 174 6.79 -3.21 10.26
N ILE A 175 5.64 -2.64 10.61
CA ILE A 175 4.51 -2.48 9.72
C ILE A 175 4.76 -1.23 8.89
N VAL A 176 4.79 -1.34 7.57
CA VAL A 176 4.90 -0.21 6.65
C VAL A 176 3.57 -0.06 5.92
N LEU A 177 2.76 0.90 6.33
CA LEU A 177 1.47 1.22 5.72
C LEU A 177 1.61 2.47 4.86
N CYS A 178 1.54 2.31 3.55
CA CYS A 178 1.62 3.39 2.58
C CYS A 178 0.31 3.54 1.82
N THR A 179 -0.02 4.76 1.39
CA THR A 179 -1.07 4.97 0.41
C THR A 179 -0.49 5.36 -0.94
N ALA A 180 -1.21 5.07 -2.00
CA ALA A 180 -0.87 5.47 -3.36
C ALA A 180 -2.16 5.79 -4.14
N SER A 181 -2.18 6.92 -4.84
CA SER A 181 -3.29 7.25 -5.75
C SER A 181 -3.08 6.66 -7.15
N ARG A 182 -1.85 6.32 -7.50
CA ARG A 182 -1.45 5.78 -8.81
C ARG A 182 -1.03 4.32 -8.70
N LEU A 183 -1.41 3.53 -9.69
CA LEU A 183 -1.09 2.11 -9.76
C LEU A 183 0.42 1.86 -9.85
N GLU A 184 1.13 2.71 -10.61
CA GLU A 184 2.58 2.63 -10.77
C GLU A 184 3.32 2.83 -9.43
N ASP A 185 2.85 3.79 -8.62
CA ASP A 185 3.44 4.05 -7.30
C ASP A 185 3.16 2.88 -6.34
N ALA A 186 1.96 2.30 -6.40
CA ALA A 186 1.63 1.11 -5.64
C ALA A 186 2.51 -0.09 -6.04
N ALA A 187 2.76 -0.28 -7.34
CA ALA A 187 3.64 -1.32 -7.85
C ALA A 187 5.08 -1.16 -7.36
N ARG A 188 5.59 0.07 -7.32
CA ARG A 188 6.96 0.40 -6.87
C ARG A 188 7.14 0.23 -5.36
N LEU A 189 6.13 0.58 -4.56
CA LEU A 189 6.13 0.37 -3.12
C LEU A 189 6.15 -1.11 -2.75
N GLY A 190 5.55 -1.95 -3.57
CA GLY A 190 5.52 -3.40 -3.36
C GLY A 190 4.68 -3.84 -2.16
N GLY A 191 4.83 -5.13 -1.78
CA GLY A 191 4.13 -5.70 -0.63
C GLY A 191 2.68 -6.11 -0.92
N THR A 192 1.85 -6.15 0.13
CA THR A 192 0.42 -6.50 0.01
C THR A 192 -0.38 -5.27 -0.36
N ALA A 193 -1.13 -5.33 -1.45
CA ALA A 193 -1.97 -4.24 -1.90
C ALA A 193 -3.43 -4.44 -1.48
N ASN A 194 -4.06 -3.37 -1.03
CA ASN A 194 -5.50 -3.25 -0.76
C ASN A 194 -5.98 -1.95 -1.39
N ALA A 195 -7.29 -1.69 -1.41
CA ALA A 195 -7.78 -0.42 -1.90
C ALA A 195 -8.90 0.16 -1.03
N LEU A 196 -9.06 1.46 -1.16
CA LEU A 196 -10.23 2.19 -0.70
C LEU A 196 -10.95 2.79 -1.92
N GLU A 197 -12.26 2.65 -1.96
CA GLU A 197 -13.12 3.31 -2.92
C GLU A 197 -14.30 3.94 -2.18
N ARG A 198 -14.36 5.27 -2.14
CA ARG A 198 -15.41 6.03 -1.44
C ARG A 198 -15.62 5.56 0.00
N GLY A 199 -14.53 5.32 0.69
CA GLY A 199 -14.53 4.86 2.08
C GLY A 199 -14.80 3.38 2.30
N LEU A 200 -15.07 2.61 1.25
CA LEU A 200 -15.27 1.17 1.32
C LEU A 200 -13.94 0.44 1.14
N TRP A 201 -13.68 -0.52 2.00
CA TRP A 201 -12.49 -1.35 1.93
C TRP A 201 -12.63 -2.42 0.85
N VAL A 202 -11.64 -2.51 -0.01
CA VAL A 202 -11.51 -3.55 -1.03
C VAL A 202 -10.31 -4.41 -0.67
N ASP A 203 -10.58 -5.63 -0.21
CA ASP A 203 -9.54 -6.57 0.19
C ASP A 203 -8.92 -7.26 -1.03
N SER A 204 -7.61 -7.28 -1.09
CA SER A 204 -6.86 -8.06 -2.08
C SER A 204 -6.63 -9.52 -1.65
N ALA A 205 -7.11 -9.94 -0.47
CA ALA A 205 -6.88 -11.29 0.04
C ALA A 205 -7.37 -12.40 -0.90
N GLN A 206 -8.23 -12.06 -1.86
CA GLN A 206 -8.65 -12.94 -2.95
C GLN A 206 -7.75 -12.86 -4.20
N ALA A 207 -6.79 -11.93 -4.23
CA ALA A 207 -5.90 -11.69 -5.36
C ALA A 207 -4.44 -12.06 -5.00
N ARG A 208 -4.20 -13.28 -4.49
CA ARG A 208 -2.82 -13.76 -4.29
C ARG A 208 -2.30 -14.38 -5.58
N PRO A 209 -1.30 -13.78 -6.23
CA PRO A 209 0.09 -14.13 -6.07
C PRO A 209 0.94 -12.94 -5.59
N PRO A 210 2.20 -13.16 -5.12
CA PRO A 210 3.09 -12.06 -4.73
C PRO A 210 3.27 -11.08 -5.89
N LEU A 211 3.35 -9.78 -5.60
CA LEU A 211 3.67 -8.73 -6.56
C LEU A 211 4.94 -9.13 -7.32
N GLY A 212 4.87 -9.11 -8.64
CA GLY A 212 5.99 -9.51 -9.52
C GLY A 212 5.88 -10.90 -10.13
N THR A 213 4.86 -11.71 -9.82
CA THR A 213 4.57 -12.95 -10.56
C THR A 213 3.58 -12.71 -11.68
N VAL A 214 3.91 -13.23 -12.86
CA VAL A 214 2.99 -13.23 -14.00
C VAL A 214 2.03 -14.40 -13.86
N THR A 215 0.76 -14.16 -14.14
CA THR A 215 -0.26 -15.21 -14.14
C THR A 215 -0.89 -15.32 -15.52
N LEU A 216 -0.91 -16.52 -16.08
CA LEU A 216 -1.65 -16.87 -17.27
C LEU A 216 -2.93 -17.61 -16.90
N ARG A 217 -4.03 -17.17 -17.49
CA ARG A 217 -5.31 -17.84 -17.45
C ARG A 217 -5.43 -18.73 -18.69
N VAL A 218 -5.57 -20.02 -18.49
CA VAL A 218 -5.60 -21.04 -19.54
C VAL A 218 -6.94 -21.76 -19.51
N HIS A 219 -7.64 -21.77 -20.63
CA HIS A 219 -8.86 -22.55 -20.81
C HIS A 219 -8.55 -23.81 -21.62
N THR A 220 -8.89 -24.96 -21.07
CA THR A 220 -8.71 -26.27 -21.71
C THR A 220 -9.81 -27.23 -21.29
N PRO A 221 -10.28 -28.14 -22.19
CA PRO A 221 -11.20 -29.19 -21.81
C PRO A 221 -10.58 -30.25 -20.87
N GLU A 222 -9.24 -30.29 -20.74
CA GLU A 222 -8.52 -31.27 -19.94
C GLU A 222 -7.65 -30.61 -18.85
N PRO A 223 -8.26 -29.81 -17.92
CA PRO A 223 -7.50 -28.99 -16.99
C PRO A 223 -6.61 -29.82 -16.03
N ARG A 224 -7.11 -30.95 -15.54
CA ARG A 224 -6.37 -31.82 -14.62
C ARG A 224 -5.11 -32.42 -15.26
N ARG A 225 -5.22 -32.84 -16.51
CA ARG A 225 -4.11 -33.43 -17.26
C ARG A 225 -3.04 -32.37 -17.55
N LEU A 226 -3.46 -31.18 -17.97
CA LEU A 226 -2.55 -30.06 -18.19
C LEU A 226 -1.90 -29.61 -16.89
N ALA A 227 -2.64 -29.48 -15.79
CA ALA A 227 -2.11 -29.07 -14.50
C ALA A 227 -1.04 -30.05 -13.99
N ALA A 228 -1.30 -31.37 -14.08
CA ALA A 228 -0.33 -32.38 -13.67
C ALA A 228 1.00 -32.26 -14.45
N ARG A 229 0.90 -32.02 -15.77
CA ARG A 229 2.08 -31.88 -16.60
C ARG A 229 2.85 -30.58 -16.32
N LEU A 230 2.13 -29.48 -16.11
CA LEU A 230 2.74 -28.18 -15.83
C LEU A 230 3.38 -28.09 -14.44
N SER A 231 2.89 -28.84 -13.46
CA SER A 231 3.50 -28.87 -12.12
C SER A 231 4.92 -29.44 -12.08
N GLU A 232 5.33 -30.17 -13.12
CA GLU A 232 6.68 -30.71 -13.28
C GLU A 232 7.62 -29.79 -14.08
N ALA A 233 7.10 -28.71 -14.66
CA ALA A 233 7.86 -27.82 -15.53
C ALA A 233 8.67 -26.77 -14.72
N PRO A 234 9.99 -26.62 -14.97
CA PRO A 234 10.88 -25.80 -14.15
C PRO A 234 10.57 -24.29 -14.22
N ASP A 235 9.93 -23.81 -15.30
CA ASP A 235 9.60 -22.40 -15.48
C ASP A 235 8.25 -22.01 -14.85
N ILE A 236 7.55 -22.96 -14.21
CA ILE A 236 6.23 -22.76 -13.62
C ILE A 236 6.34 -22.75 -12.10
N ALA A 237 6.02 -21.60 -11.52
CA ALA A 237 6.07 -21.41 -10.07
C ALA A 237 4.86 -22.01 -9.34
N GLY A 238 3.74 -22.18 -10.05
CA GLY A 238 2.52 -22.78 -9.50
C GLY A 238 1.42 -22.93 -10.53
N VAL A 239 0.52 -23.89 -10.26
CA VAL A 239 -0.68 -24.13 -11.05
C VAL A 239 -1.87 -24.21 -10.10
N GLU A 240 -2.89 -23.40 -10.35
CA GLU A 240 -4.12 -23.35 -9.57
C GLU A 240 -5.30 -23.70 -10.47
N TRP A 241 -6.20 -24.55 -9.99
CA TRP A 241 -7.43 -24.84 -10.68
C TRP A 241 -8.53 -23.86 -10.24
N ALA A 242 -8.90 -22.95 -11.15
CA ALA A 242 -9.92 -21.93 -10.89
C ALA A 242 -11.36 -22.45 -11.01
N GLY A 243 -11.52 -23.72 -11.39
CA GLY A 243 -12.82 -24.37 -11.58
C GLY A 243 -13.17 -24.60 -13.05
N GLY A 244 -14.00 -25.62 -13.31
CA GLY A 244 -14.40 -25.98 -14.68
C GLY A 244 -13.20 -26.21 -15.62
N PRO A 245 -13.17 -25.59 -16.81
CA PRO A 245 -12.09 -25.74 -17.78
C PRO A 245 -10.90 -24.80 -17.57
N GLU A 246 -10.82 -24.09 -16.43
CA GLU A 246 -9.92 -22.96 -16.23
C GLU A 246 -8.77 -23.28 -15.28
N LEU A 247 -7.54 -22.92 -15.67
CA LEU A 247 -6.34 -22.96 -14.85
C LEU A 247 -5.72 -21.58 -14.75
N LEU A 248 -5.17 -21.25 -13.58
CA LEU A 248 -4.27 -20.12 -13.38
C LEU A 248 -2.84 -20.66 -13.22
N ILE A 249 -1.93 -20.17 -14.04
CA ILE A 249 -0.56 -20.66 -14.10
C ILE A 249 0.36 -19.48 -13.77
N HIS A 250 1.20 -19.66 -12.78
CA HIS A 250 2.06 -18.64 -12.21
C HIS A 250 3.52 -18.84 -12.63
N GLY A 251 4.20 -17.74 -12.94
CA GLY A 251 5.62 -17.72 -13.30
C GLY A 251 6.24 -16.35 -13.13
N SER A 252 7.53 -16.23 -13.41
CA SER A 252 8.29 -14.99 -13.27
C SER A 252 8.38 -14.16 -14.56
N ASP A 253 8.16 -14.78 -15.72
CA ASP A 253 8.31 -14.16 -17.03
C ASP A 253 7.17 -14.62 -17.95
N LEU A 254 6.47 -13.63 -18.58
CA LEU A 254 5.28 -13.90 -19.38
C LEU A 254 5.58 -14.75 -20.63
N ASP A 255 6.66 -14.43 -21.34
CA ASP A 255 6.97 -15.10 -22.59
C ASP A 255 7.43 -16.53 -22.34
N ARG A 256 8.28 -16.76 -21.33
CA ARG A 256 8.71 -18.09 -20.89
C ARG A 256 7.54 -18.91 -20.42
N LEU A 257 6.66 -18.31 -19.60
CA LEU A 257 5.48 -18.98 -19.07
C LEU A 257 4.54 -19.41 -20.21
N ALA A 258 4.22 -18.51 -21.13
CA ALA A 258 3.38 -18.80 -22.28
C ALA A 258 3.99 -19.89 -23.17
N HIS A 259 5.31 -19.80 -23.44
CA HIS A 259 6.03 -20.81 -24.20
C HIS A 259 5.98 -22.18 -23.54
N SER A 260 6.25 -22.24 -22.23
CA SER A 260 6.22 -23.48 -21.45
C SER A 260 4.82 -24.12 -21.46
N VAL A 261 3.77 -23.32 -21.26
CA VAL A 261 2.37 -23.81 -21.31
C VAL A 261 2.03 -24.41 -22.67
N VAL A 262 2.36 -23.69 -23.76
CA VAL A 262 2.06 -24.16 -25.12
C VAL A 262 2.88 -25.39 -25.49
N ALA A 263 4.17 -25.44 -25.10
CA ALA A 263 5.05 -26.58 -25.38
C ALA A 263 4.55 -27.85 -24.65
N ASN A 264 4.22 -27.76 -23.37
CA ASN A 264 3.70 -28.89 -22.60
C ASN A 264 2.33 -29.35 -23.11
N ALA A 265 1.42 -28.44 -23.45
CA ALA A 265 0.12 -28.78 -24.02
C ALA A 265 0.27 -29.53 -25.36
N ARG A 266 1.21 -29.09 -26.23
CA ARG A 266 1.52 -29.77 -27.49
C ARG A 266 2.10 -31.17 -27.26
N ALA A 267 3.04 -31.33 -26.36
CA ALA A 267 3.67 -32.63 -26.05
C ALA A 267 2.61 -33.65 -25.60
N GLU A 268 1.59 -33.26 -24.91
CA GLU A 268 0.50 -34.09 -24.42
C GLU A 268 -0.72 -34.13 -25.33
N ALA A 269 -0.69 -33.49 -26.50
CA ALA A 269 -1.80 -33.33 -27.42
C ALA A 269 -3.05 -32.72 -26.74
N ILE A 270 -2.87 -31.86 -25.72
CA ILE A 270 -3.95 -31.17 -25.00
C ILE A 270 -4.34 -29.92 -25.75
N ARG A 271 -5.64 -29.73 -25.98
CA ARG A 271 -6.17 -28.56 -26.65
C ARG A 271 -6.29 -27.38 -25.68
N ILE A 272 -5.65 -26.23 -26.00
CA ILE A 272 -5.89 -24.95 -25.36
C ILE A 272 -6.93 -24.20 -26.18
N THR A 273 -8.01 -23.76 -25.54
CA THR A 273 -9.10 -23.00 -26.20
C THR A 273 -8.96 -21.50 -26.00
N ALA A 274 -8.33 -21.08 -24.93
CA ALA A 274 -7.96 -19.68 -24.71
C ALA A 274 -6.70 -19.60 -23.81
N LEU A 275 -5.85 -18.62 -24.10
CA LEU A 275 -4.70 -18.24 -23.29
C LEU A 275 -4.74 -16.73 -23.13
N LYS A 276 -4.84 -16.24 -21.92
CA LYS A 276 -4.89 -14.82 -21.60
C LYS A 276 -3.97 -14.52 -20.43
N GLN A 277 -3.30 -13.39 -20.47
CA GLN A 277 -2.65 -12.88 -19.27
C GLN A 277 -3.75 -12.52 -18.27
N ASN A 278 -3.62 -13.04 -17.05
CA ASN A 278 -4.45 -12.56 -15.94
C ASN A 278 -3.87 -11.20 -15.52
N PRO A 279 -4.68 -10.15 -15.36
CA PRO A 279 -4.16 -8.88 -14.91
C PRO A 279 -3.39 -9.10 -13.59
N PRO A 280 -2.27 -8.39 -13.39
CA PRO A 280 -1.55 -8.43 -12.13
C PRO A 280 -2.50 -8.08 -10.97
N PRO A 281 -2.23 -8.53 -9.74
CA PRO A 281 -3.11 -8.28 -8.58
C PRO A 281 -3.50 -6.82 -8.41
N LEU A 282 -2.62 -5.87 -8.73
CA LEU A 282 -2.90 -4.44 -8.67
C LEU A 282 -3.90 -3.99 -9.72
N GLU A 283 -3.83 -4.50 -10.94
CA GLU A 283 -4.81 -4.19 -12.00
C GLU A 283 -6.17 -4.83 -11.68
N ALA A 284 -6.17 -6.05 -11.14
CA ALA A 284 -7.40 -6.70 -10.67
C ALA A 284 -8.04 -5.90 -9.53
N LEU A 285 -7.23 -5.39 -8.60
CA LEU A 285 -7.67 -4.53 -7.51
C LEU A 285 -8.22 -3.19 -8.03
N ALA A 286 -7.54 -2.57 -9.00
CA ALA A 286 -8.00 -1.35 -9.66
C ALA A 286 -9.31 -1.56 -10.43
N ALA A 287 -9.45 -2.72 -11.10
CA ALA A 287 -10.68 -3.10 -11.81
C ALA A 287 -11.84 -3.33 -10.83
N ALA A 288 -11.60 -4.03 -9.71
CA ALA A 288 -12.60 -4.23 -8.65
C ALA A 288 -13.06 -2.89 -8.05
N ARG A 289 -12.11 -1.98 -7.80
CA ARG A 289 -12.37 -0.62 -7.34
C ARG A 289 -13.24 0.17 -8.33
N ALA A 290 -12.93 0.13 -9.62
CA ALA A 290 -13.72 0.79 -10.67
C ALA A 290 -15.13 0.20 -10.77
N GLY A 291 -15.29 -1.12 -10.61
CA GLY A 291 -16.59 -1.80 -10.57
C GLY A 291 -17.48 -1.34 -9.41
N LEU A 292 -16.90 -1.15 -8.22
CA LEU A 292 -17.62 -0.58 -7.06
C LEU A 292 -18.09 0.86 -7.32
N ALA A 293 -17.22 1.68 -7.90
CA ALA A 293 -17.59 3.05 -8.27
C ALA A 293 -18.78 3.07 -9.23
N GLN A 294 -18.77 2.22 -10.25
CA GLN A 294 -19.87 2.12 -11.23
C GLN A 294 -21.16 1.65 -10.57
N ALA A 295 -21.11 0.60 -9.76
CA ALA A 295 -22.28 0.08 -9.04
C ALA A 295 -22.93 1.14 -8.14
N TYR A 296 -22.10 1.95 -7.45
CA TYR A 296 -22.56 3.06 -6.63
C TYR A 296 -23.27 4.14 -7.48
N TYR A 297 -22.72 4.49 -8.64
CA TYR A 297 -23.34 5.47 -9.55
C TYR A 297 -24.69 4.99 -10.07
N GLU A 298 -24.79 3.73 -10.42
CA GLU A 298 -26.05 3.12 -10.87
C GLU A 298 -27.11 3.11 -9.76
N GLN A 299 -26.71 2.79 -8.53
CA GLN A 299 -27.58 2.80 -7.37
C GLN A 299 -28.05 4.23 -7.04
N ALA A 300 -27.15 5.20 -7.03
CA ALA A 300 -27.48 6.61 -6.82
C ALA A 300 -28.42 7.13 -7.91
N ARG A 301 -28.15 6.79 -9.18
CA ARG A 301 -29.00 7.18 -10.31
C ARG A 301 -30.40 6.57 -10.19
N ARG A 302 -30.54 5.32 -9.74
CA ARG A 302 -31.86 4.70 -9.50
C ARG A 302 -32.62 5.38 -8.37
N ALA A 303 -31.92 5.75 -7.27
CA ALA A 303 -32.53 6.46 -6.15
C ALA A 303 -33.04 7.86 -6.54
N PHE A 304 -32.33 8.57 -7.44
CA PHE A 304 -32.73 9.87 -7.97
C PHE A 304 -33.91 9.80 -8.98
N HIS A 305 -34.16 8.64 -9.58
CA HIS A 305 -35.21 8.45 -10.59
C HIS A 305 -36.43 7.68 -10.06
N ASP A 306 -36.46 7.37 -8.74
CA ASP A 306 -37.65 6.80 -8.11
C ASP A 306 -38.61 7.90 -7.65
N PRO A 307 -39.74 8.14 -8.38
CA PRO A 307 -40.68 9.21 -8.04
C PRO A 307 -41.50 8.95 -6.77
N ARG A 308 -41.23 7.87 -6.03
CA ARG A 308 -41.98 7.48 -4.82
C ARG A 308 -41.34 7.99 -3.52
N GLN A 309 -40.26 8.74 -3.59
CA GLN A 309 -39.55 9.33 -2.43
C GLN A 309 -39.50 10.87 -2.46
N ALA A 310 -40.37 11.54 -3.22
CA ALA A 310 -40.64 12.99 -3.19
C ALA A 310 -41.90 13.29 -2.39
#